data_b90b0a1060041b7a32ceaeb85ff197ed
#
_entry.id   b90b0a1060041b7a32ceaeb85ff197ed
#
_cell.length_a   1.000
_cell.length_b   1.000
_cell.length_c   1.000
_cell.angle_alpha   90.00
_cell.angle_beta   90.00
_cell.angle_gamma   90.00
#
_symmetry.space_group_name_H-M   'P 1'
#
loop_
_entity.id
_entity.type
_entity.pdbx_description
1 polymer ?
#
loop_
_entity_poly.entity_id
_entity_poly.type
_entity_poly.pdbx_seq_one_letter_code
_entity_poly.pdbx_strand_id
1 'polypeptide(L)'
;MKICSIKVENFKAFKEVEIPLNPNFNVIIGENNIGKSTFFEAIHLWMLGYNSLIQANGKNFYGRNTPRYIPFDRLYFLRMTTIDDVFHTHRKTASITINILLEEIIYSLKIKFEKPASMDFYLRVKYEGQDFQSLSVKLREQGLNLFNSIFIYHTRPVFNTIKNEPFYNNAQLMRKISLGKSYDVIR
;
A
#
# COMPACT_ATOMS: atom_id res chain seq x y z
N MET A 1 -2.37 -11.18 18.20
CA MET A 1 -2.84 -10.52 16.98
C MET A 1 -2.46 -11.35 15.77
N LYS A 2 -3.41 -11.63 14.86
CA LYS A 2 -3.19 -12.43 13.63
C LYS A 2 -3.92 -11.77 12.47
N ILE A 3 -3.32 -11.71 11.29
CA ILE A 3 -4.01 -11.32 10.06
C ILE A 3 -4.74 -12.55 9.53
N CYS A 4 -6.06 -12.46 9.31
CA CYS A 4 -6.90 -13.56 8.87
C CYS A 4 -7.11 -13.59 7.36
N SER A 5 -7.36 -12.44 6.77
CA SER A 5 -7.52 -12.30 5.32
C SER A 5 -7.19 -10.89 4.86
N ILE A 6 -6.96 -10.77 3.56
CA ILE A 6 -6.79 -9.50 2.87
C ILE A 6 -7.75 -9.47 1.70
N LYS A 7 -8.63 -8.47 1.68
CA LYS A 7 -9.56 -8.21 0.59
C LYS A 7 -9.09 -6.98 -0.20
N VAL A 8 -9.06 -7.12 -1.52
CA VAL A 8 -8.65 -6.07 -2.46
C VAL A 8 -9.77 -5.86 -3.46
N GLU A 9 -10.22 -4.62 -3.63
CA GLU A 9 -11.33 -4.25 -4.50
C GLU A 9 -10.90 -3.11 -5.44
N ASN A 10 -11.18 -3.25 -6.72
CA ASN A 10 -10.94 -2.27 -7.79
C ASN A 10 -9.49 -1.76 -7.87
N PHE A 11 -8.53 -2.62 -7.61
CA PHE A 11 -7.10 -2.27 -7.63
C PHE A 11 -6.37 -2.99 -8.77
N LYS A 12 -5.81 -2.23 -9.70
CA LYS A 12 -5.06 -2.75 -10.88
C LYS A 12 -5.80 -3.88 -11.60
N ALA A 13 -5.24 -5.08 -11.61
CA ALA A 13 -5.84 -6.25 -12.23
C ALA A 13 -7.04 -6.83 -11.45
N PHE A 14 -7.19 -6.47 -10.18
CA PHE A 14 -8.23 -7.04 -9.33
C PHE A 14 -9.51 -6.21 -9.34
N LYS A 15 -10.59 -6.78 -9.82
CA LYS A 15 -11.94 -6.27 -9.59
C LYS A 15 -12.33 -6.49 -8.12
N GLU A 16 -12.19 -7.73 -7.66
CA GLU A 16 -12.40 -8.14 -6.29
C GLU A 16 -11.66 -9.45 -6.04
N VAL A 17 -10.88 -9.51 -4.98
CA VAL A 17 -10.20 -10.72 -4.52
C VAL A 17 -10.08 -10.68 -3.00
N GLU A 18 -10.35 -11.82 -2.35
CA GLU A 18 -10.06 -12.00 -0.94
C GLU A 18 -9.21 -13.25 -0.76
N ILE A 19 -8.10 -13.09 -0.05
CA ILE A 19 -7.14 -14.17 0.21
C ILE A 19 -7.09 -14.42 1.71
N PRO A 20 -7.53 -15.60 2.17
CA PRO A 20 -7.34 -16.02 3.55
C PRO A 20 -5.86 -16.26 3.82
N LEU A 21 -5.40 -15.91 5.01
CA LEU A 21 -4.01 -16.02 5.41
C LEU A 21 -3.84 -16.94 6.62
N ASN A 22 -2.79 -17.74 6.57
CA ASN A 22 -2.32 -18.49 7.74
C ASN A 22 -1.53 -17.56 8.68
N PRO A 23 -1.56 -17.80 9.99
CA PRO A 23 -0.94 -16.91 10.97
C PRO A 23 0.58 -16.75 10.82
N ASN A 24 1.26 -17.78 10.35
CA ASN A 24 2.72 -17.86 10.39
C ASN A 24 3.37 -17.64 9.02
N PHE A 25 2.95 -18.43 8.02
CA PHE A 25 3.61 -18.43 6.73
C PHE A 25 2.60 -18.65 5.60
N ASN A 26 2.72 -17.86 4.54
CA ASN A 26 1.88 -17.92 3.36
C ASN A 26 2.75 -17.92 2.10
N VAL A 27 2.45 -18.82 1.18
CA VAL A 27 3.10 -18.88 -0.13
C VAL A 27 2.05 -18.63 -1.21
N ILE A 28 2.30 -17.65 -2.06
CA ILE A 28 1.44 -17.35 -3.20
C ILE A 28 2.12 -17.89 -4.44
N ILE A 29 1.52 -18.93 -5.03
CA ILE A 29 1.99 -19.57 -6.26
C ILE A 29 0.98 -19.31 -7.38
N GLY A 30 1.47 -19.29 -8.60
CA GLY A 30 0.63 -19.13 -9.80
C GLY A 30 1.46 -18.74 -11.01
N GLU A 31 0.85 -18.74 -12.17
CA GLU A 31 1.45 -18.34 -13.43
C GLU A 31 1.91 -16.88 -13.44
N ASN A 32 2.72 -16.51 -14.42
CA ASN A 32 3.09 -15.12 -14.61
C ASN A 32 1.83 -14.30 -14.97
N ASN A 33 1.81 -13.06 -14.49
CA ASN A 33 0.71 -12.09 -14.70
C ASN A 33 -0.62 -12.40 -14.00
N ILE A 34 -0.73 -13.43 -13.16
CA ILE A 34 -1.96 -13.71 -12.39
C ILE A 34 -2.24 -12.69 -11.27
N GLY A 35 -1.33 -11.77 -11.04
CA GLY A 35 -1.53 -10.72 -10.02
C GLY A 35 -0.78 -10.92 -8.71
N LYS A 36 0.17 -11.88 -8.61
CA LYS A 36 0.97 -12.09 -7.39
C LYS A 36 1.64 -10.80 -6.90
N SER A 37 2.36 -10.12 -7.78
CA SER A 37 3.00 -8.84 -7.44
C SER A 37 1.99 -7.76 -7.10
N THR A 38 0.87 -7.71 -7.81
CA THR A 38 -0.22 -6.78 -7.55
C THR A 38 -0.82 -6.95 -6.16
N PHE A 39 -0.92 -8.20 -5.68
CA PHE A 39 -1.37 -8.46 -4.32
C PHE A 39 -0.40 -7.92 -3.26
N PHE A 40 0.90 -8.12 -3.44
CA PHE A 40 1.91 -7.55 -2.54
C PHE A 40 1.97 -6.02 -2.62
N GLU A 41 1.81 -5.45 -3.81
CA GLU A 41 1.68 -4.00 -3.99
C GLU A 41 0.46 -3.44 -3.25
N ALA A 42 -0.66 -4.16 -3.25
CA ALA A 42 -1.85 -3.78 -2.48
C ALA A 42 -1.58 -3.75 -0.97
N ILE A 43 -0.89 -4.76 -0.44
CA ILE A 43 -0.50 -4.79 0.98
C ILE A 43 0.38 -3.59 1.33
N HIS A 44 1.37 -3.31 0.49
CA HIS A 44 2.28 -2.19 0.74
C HIS A 44 1.57 -0.84 0.64
N LEU A 45 0.65 -0.69 -0.32
CA LEU A 45 -0.18 0.51 -0.45
C LEU A 45 -1.07 0.71 0.78
N TRP A 46 -1.69 -0.37 1.29
CA TRP A 46 -2.47 -0.32 2.52
C TRP A 46 -1.62 0.16 3.70
N MET A 47 -0.41 -0.38 3.87
CA MET A 47 0.53 0.02 4.91
C MET A 47 0.90 1.50 4.83
N LEU A 48 1.21 1.98 3.62
CA LEU A 48 1.52 3.38 3.39
C LEU A 48 0.33 4.27 3.74
N GLY A 49 -0.88 3.86 3.34
CA GLY A 49 -2.13 4.53 3.67
C GLY A 49 -2.38 4.56 5.17
N TYR A 50 -2.27 3.42 5.85
CA TYR A 50 -2.43 3.30 7.29
C TYR A 50 -1.46 4.23 8.04
N ASN A 51 -0.19 4.17 7.72
CA ASN A 51 0.83 4.99 8.37
C ASN A 51 0.59 6.49 8.14
N SER A 52 0.18 6.89 6.93
CA SER A 52 -0.13 8.29 6.63
C SER A 52 -1.34 8.80 7.43
N LEU A 53 -2.36 7.97 7.63
CA LEU A 53 -3.53 8.29 8.43
C LEU A 53 -3.18 8.40 9.92
N ILE A 54 -2.36 7.50 10.45
CA ILE A 54 -1.94 7.50 11.86
C ILE A 54 -1.03 8.69 12.19
N GLN A 55 0.02 8.90 11.40
CA GLN A 55 1.00 9.96 11.66
C GLN A 55 0.38 11.35 11.65
N ALA A 56 -0.59 11.54 10.80
CA ALA A 56 -1.17 12.85 10.57
C ALA A 56 -2.11 13.34 11.66
N ASN A 57 -2.74 12.44 12.36
CA ASN A 57 -3.80 12.78 13.30
C ASN A 57 -3.30 12.83 14.76
N GLY A 58 -2.09 12.37 15.05
CA GLY A 58 -1.51 12.39 16.39
C GLY A 58 -2.47 11.89 17.48
N LYS A 59 -2.60 12.65 18.57
CA LYS A 59 -3.52 12.33 19.66
C LYS A 59 -5.02 12.45 19.27
N ASN A 60 -5.32 13.19 18.21
CA ASN A 60 -6.69 13.46 17.74
C ASN A 60 -7.13 12.55 16.60
N PHE A 61 -6.33 11.54 16.27
CA PHE A 61 -6.63 10.59 15.19
C PHE A 61 -8.04 9.97 15.32
N TYR A 62 -8.49 9.75 16.53
CA TYR A 62 -9.73 9.04 16.83
C TYR A 62 -11.01 9.88 16.68
N GLY A 63 -10.89 11.17 16.47
CA GLY A 63 -12.04 12.07 16.41
C GLY A 63 -12.53 12.45 15.02
N ARG A 64 -11.70 12.29 13.97
CA ARG A 64 -12.04 12.76 12.62
C ARG A 64 -11.40 11.90 11.54
N ASN A 65 -12.21 11.42 10.60
CA ASN A 65 -11.73 10.75 9.39
C ASN A 65 -11.21 11.80 8.39
N THR A 66 -10.10 12.43 8.73
CA THR A 66 -9.49 13.44 7.86
C THR A 66 -8.73 12.73 6.74
N PRO A 67 -9.10 12.95 5.47
CA PRO A 67 -8.42 12.33 4.35
C PRO A 67 -6.96 12.79 4.27
N ARG A 68 -6.11 11.90 3.78
CA ARG A 68 -4.70 12.16 3.51
C ARG A 68 -4.42 12.05 2.03
N TYR A 69 -3.31 12.63 1.62
CA TYR A 69 -2.87 12.64 0.24
C TYR A 69 -1.46 12.06 0.19
N ILE A 70 -1.31 11.00 -0.59
CA ILE A 70 0.00 10.40 -0.87
C ILE A 70 0.45 10.92 -2.21
N PRO A 71 1.59 11.60 -2.30
CA PRO A 71 2.12 12.08 -3.55
C PRO A 71 2.62 10.92 -4.43
N PHE A 72 2.56 11.10 -5.74
CA PHE A 72 2.88 10.08 -6.74
C PHE A 72 4.31 9.52 -6.59
N ASP A 73 5.25 10.34 -6.19
CA ASP A 73 6.65 9.95 -5.97
C ASP A 73 6.83 8.89 -4.87
N ARG A 74 5.90 8.82 -3.92
CA ARG A 74 5.89 7.77 -2.89
C ARG A 74 5.27 6.45 -3.35
N LEU A 75 4.70 6.41 -4.54
CA LEU A 75 4.02 5.25 -5.12
C LEU A 75 4.88 4.48 -6.13
N TYR A 76 6.21 4.73 -6.15
CA TYR A 76 7.16 4.12 -7.09
C TYR A 76 7.09 2.59 -7.13
N PHE A 77 6.76 1.94 -6.02
CA PHE A 77 6.63 0.49 -5.93
C PHE A 77 5.43 -0.07 -6.73
N LEU A 78 4.46 0.75 -7.11
CA LEU A 78 3.29 0.33 -7.88
C LEU A 78 3.57 0.14 -9.37
N ARG A 79 4.76 0.52 -9.86
CA ARG A 79 5.16 0.36 -11.28
C ARG A 79 4.09 0.88 -12.24
N MET A 80 3.66 2.11 -12.04
CA MET A 80 2.62 2.76 -12.83
C MET A 80 3.12 4.07 -13.44
N THR A 81 2.48 4.51 -14.50
CA THR A 81 2.81 5.76 -15.19
C THR A 81 1.91 6.91 -14.76
N THR A 82 0.69 6.61 -14.38
CA THR A 82 -0.31 7.59 -13.93
C THR A 82 -1.03 7.10 -12.68
N ILE A 83 -1.69 8.01 -11.97
CA ILE A 83 -2.55 7.64 -10.82
C ILE A 83 -3.72 6.76 -11.25
N ASP A 84 -4.19 6.89 -12.50
CA ASP A 84 -5.30 6.07 -13.00
C ASP A 84 -4.96 4.58 -13.06
N ASP A 85 -3.68 4.24 -13.21
CA ASP A 85 -3.19 2.86 -13.25
C ASP A 85 -3.35 2.13 -11.89
N VAL A 86 -3.64 2.85 -10.81
CA VAL A 86 -3.98 2.27 -9.50
C VAL A 86 -5.31 1.53 -9.55
N PHE A 87 -6.23 1.98 -10.40
CA PHE A 87 -7.62 1.55 -10.36
C PHE A 87 -7.94 0.50 -11.43
N HIS A 88 -8.80 -0.44 -11.06
CA HIS A 88 -9.29 -1.43 -12.02
C HIS A 88 -10.24 -0.77 -13.02
N THR A 89 -9.98 -0.95 -14.32
CA THR A 89 -10.88 -0.63 -15.45
C THR A 89 -11.69 0.66 -15.26
N HIS A 90 -11.05 1.83 -15.42
CA HIS A 90 -11.69 3.15 -15.36
C HIS A 90 -12.41 3.51 -14.04
N ARG A 91 -12.24 2.73 -13.00
CA ARG A 91 -12.69 3.10 -11.65
C ARG A 91 -11.84 4.26 -11.14
N LYS A 92 -12.40 5.05 -10.23
CA LYS A 92 -11.69 6.16 -9.57
C LYS A 92 -11.43 5.89 -8.09
N THR A 93 -11.79 4.70 -7.64
CA THR A 93 -11.67 4.29 -6.26
C THR A 93 -11.24 2.84 -6.17
N ALA A 94 -10.35 2.56 -5.25
CA ALA A 94 -9.96 1.22 -4.85
C ALA A 94 -10.07 1.09 -3.34
N SER A 95 -10.28 -0.11 -2.82
CA SER A 95 -10.23 -0.35 -1.39
C SER A 95 -9.45 -1.61 -1.06
N ILE A 96 -8.73 -1.55 0.06
CA ILE A 96 -7.97 -2.67 0.57
C ILE A 96 -8.35 -2.83 2.05
N THR A 97 -8.78 -4.02 2.40
CA THR A 97 -9.21 -4.36 3.76
C THR A 97 -8.29 -5.43 4.32
N ILE A 98 -7.76 -5.22 5.50
CA ILE A 98 -7.04 -6.24 6.26
C ILE A 98 -7.90 -6.64 7.45
N ASN A 99 -8.25 -7.92 7.52
CA ASN A 99 -9.00 -8.51 8.61
C ASN A 99 -8.03 -9.07 9.66
N ILE A 100 -8.16 -8.59 10.88
CA ILE A 100 -7.25 -8.88 11.99
C ILE A 100 -8.01 -9.49 13.15
N LEU A 101 -7.57 -10.65 13.61
CA LEU A 101 -8.04 -11.27 14.85
C LEU A 101 -7.21 -10.79 16.04
N LEU A 102 -7.85 -10.16 16.99
CA LEU A 102 -7.27 -9.75 18.27
C LEU A 102 -8.26 -10.07 19.39
N GLU A 103 -7.83 -10.80 20.42
CA GLU A 103 -8.68 -11.17 21.58
C GLU A 103 -10.02 -11.80 21.16
N GLU A 104 -9.98 -12.75 20.20
CA GLU A 104 -11.14 -13.45 19.64
C GLU A 104 -12.15 -12.56 18.84
N ILE A 105 -11.81 -11.30 18.62
CA ILE A 105 -12.61 -10.37 17.83
C ILE A 105 -11.92 -10.12 16.50
N ILE A 106 -12.68 -10.16 15.40
CA ILE A 106 -12.20 -9.81 14.07
C ILE A 106 -12.48 -8.33 13.81
N TYR A 107 -11.43 -7.59 13.49
CA TYR A 107 -11.47 -6.19 13.09
C TYR A 107 -11.17 -6.07 11.60
N SER A 108 -12.05 -5.37 10.88
CA SER A 108 -11.90 -5.11 9.43
C SER A 108 -11.36 -3.70 9.19
N LEU A 109 -10.08 -3.62 8.88
CA LEU A 109 -9.41 -2.35 8.63
C LEU A 109 -9.45 -1.99 7.14
N LYS A 110 -10.51 -1.32 6.71
CA LYS A 110 -10.70 -0.90 5.32
C LYS A 110 -10.12 0.48 5.07
N ILE A 111 -9.20 0.57 4.11
CA ILE A 111 -8.67 1.83 3.59
C ILE A 111 -9.13 2.00 2.15
N LYS A 112 -9.69 3.16 1.86
CA LYS A 112 -10.13 3.57 0.53
C LYS A 112 -9.14 4.54 -0.08
N PHE A 113 -8.82 4.30 -1.32
CA PHE A 113 -7.95 5.11 -2.17
C PHE A 113 -8.78 5.73 -3.29
N GLU A 114 -8.63 7.02 -3.52
CA GLU A 114 -9.39 7.77 -4.50
C GLU A 114 -8.46 8.70 -5.31
N LYS A 115 -8.74 8.85 -6.61
CA LYS A 115 -8.14 9.93 -7.39
C LYS A 115 -8.92 11.22 -7.11
N PRO A 116 -8.29 12.29 -6.58
CA PRO A 116 -8.95 13.58 -6.42
C PRO A 116 -9.22 14.21 -7.78
N ALA A 117 -10.35 14.90 -7.93
CA ALA A 117 -10.73 15.53 -9.21
C ALA A 117 -9.78 16.68 -9.63
N SER A 118 -9.11 17.31 -8.67
CA SER A 118 -8.27 18.51 -8.89
C SER A 118 -6.77 18.29 -8.68
N MET A 119 -6.34 17.04 -8.44
CA MET A 119 -4.95 16.74 -8.08
C MET A 119 -4.47 15.45 -8.76
N ASP A 120 -3.95 15.56 -9.97
CA ASP A 120 -3.52 14.40 -10.77
C ASP A 120 -2.28 13.66 -10.24
N PHE A 121 -1.52 14.28 -9.32
CA PHE A 121 -0.30 13.72 -8.77
C PHE A 121 -0.43 13.22 -7.31
N TYR A 122 -1.67 13.05 -6.84
CA TYR A 122 -1.93 12.62 -5.48
C TYR A 122 -2.97 11.51 -5.44
N LEU A 123 -2.77 10.58 -4.54
CA LEU A 123 -3.74 9.56 -4.16
C LEU A 123 -4.36 9.94 -2.83
N ARG A 124 -5.66 10.16 -2.80
CA ARG A 124 -6.41 10.47 -1.58
C ARG A 124 -6.68 9.19 -0.81
N VAL A 125 -6.44 9.23 0.50
CA VAL A 125 -6.58 8.09 1.40
C VAL A 125 -7.56 8.41 2.51
N LYS A 126 -8.48 7.49 2.76
CA LYS A 126 -9.43 7.52 3.88
C LYS A 126 -9.58 6.13 4.46
N TYR A 127 -9.90 6.03 5.74
CA TYR A 127 -10.38 4.77 6.29
C TYR A 127 -11.91 4.70 6.24
N GLU A 128 -12.46 3.49 6.24
CA GLU A 128 -13.90 3.23 6.31
C GLU A 128 -14.18 2.23 7.45
N GLY A 129 -15.33 2.43 8.12
CA GLY A 129 -15.78 1.57 9.20
C GLY A 129 -15.31 2.02 10.60
N GLN A 130 -15.98 1.48 11.61
CA GLN A 130 -15.70 1.77 13.03
C GLN A 130 -14.53 0.97 13.58
N ASP A 131 -14.25 -0.19 13.02
CA ASP A 131 -13.21 -1.10 13.46
C ASP A 131 -11.82 -0.48 13.39
N PHE A 132 -11.61 0.42 12.44
CA PHE A 132 -10.34 1.13 12.29
C PHE A 132 -10.00 1.94 13.55
N GLN A 133 -10.96 2.67 14.09
CA GLN A 133 -10.77 3.44 15.32
C GLN A 133 -10.61 2.52 16.53
N SER A 134 -11.51 1.55 16.68
CA SER A 134 -11.53 0.64 17.83
C SER A 134 -10.22 -0.15 17.95
N LEU A 135 -9.73 -0.71 16.85
CA LEU A 135 -8.45 -1.44 16.86
C LEU A 135 -7.26 -0.51 17.06
N SER A 136 -7.27 0.67 16.45
CA SER A 136 -6.15 1.63 16.58
C SER A 136 -5.97 2.10 18.02
N VAL A 137 -7.05 2.26 18.77
CA VAL A 137 -7.00 2.56 20.21
C VAL A 137 -6.36 1.42 20.98
N LYS A 138 -6.83 0.18 20.78
CA LYS A 138 -6.30 -1.00 21.46
C LYS A 138 -4.80 -1.24 21.14
N LEU A 139 -4.41 -1.10 19.89
CA LEU A 139 -3.01 -1.26 19.50
C LEU A 139 -2.11 -0.23 20.19
N ARG A 140 -2.59 1.01 20.31
CA ARG A 140 -1.87 2.06 21.00
C ARG A 140 -1.73 1.79 22.50
N GLU A 141 -2.78 1.31 23.15
CA GLU A 141 -2.75 0.91 24.58
C GLU A 141 -1.73 -0.18 24.82
N GLN A 142 -1.51 -1.06 23.84
CA GLN A 142 -0.49 -2.11 23.86
C GLN A 142 0.90 -1.65 23.38
N GLY A 143 1.09 -0.35 23.13
CA GLY A 143 2.35 0.19 22.59
C GLY A 143 2.61 -0.09 21.11
N LEU A 144 1.62 -0.61 20.39
CA LEU A 144 1.71 -0.97 18.97
C LEU A 144 1.05 0.13 18.12
N ASN A 145 1.83 1.06 17.62
CA ASN A 145 1.28 2.21 16.91
C ASN A 145 1.21 2.06 15.38
N LEU A 146 2.10 1.27 14.78
CA LEU A 146 2.24 1.18 13.33
C LEU A 146 2.46 -0.27 12.89
N PHE A 147 1.85 -0.62 11.77
CA PHE A 147 2.24 -1.82 11.03
C PHE A 147 3.47 -1.49 10.17
N ASN A 148 4.40 -2.41 10.10
CA ASN A 148 5.55 -2.32 9.23
C ASN A 148 5.51 -3.43 8.19
N SER A 149 5.77 -3.09 6.94
CA SER A 149 6.02 -4.07 5.89
C SER A 149 7.34 -3.77 5.20
N ILE A 150 8.05 -4.82 4.84
CA ILE A 150 9.21 -4.72 3.98
C ILE A 150 8.81 -5.35 2.65
N PHE A 151 8.84 -4.57 1.60
CA PHE A 151 8.62 -5.05 0.25
C PHE A 151 9.96 -5.43 -0.37
N ILE A 152 10.24 -6.72 -0.40
CA ILE A 152 11.45 -7.23 -1.05
C ILE A 152 11.09 -7.56 -2.50
N TYR A 153 11.53 -6.71 -3.42
CA TYR A 153 11.37 -6.97 -4.84
C TYR A 153 12.24 -8.17 -5.24
N HIS A 154 11.71 -9.01 -6.09
CA HIS A 154 12.52 -9.97 -6.82
C HIS A 154 13.32 -9.22 -7.91
N THR A 155 14.25 -8.40 -7.49
CA THR A 155 15.26 -7.87 -8.37
C THR A 155 16.40 -8.89 -8.39
N ARG A 156 16.82 -9.28 -9.56
CA ARG A 156 18.17 -9.89 -9.68
C ARG A 156 19.11 -8.91 -8.97
N PRO A 157 19.96 -9.38 -8.06
CA PRO A 157 20.91 -8.49 -7.41
C PRO A 157 21.80 -7.89 -8.50
N VAL A 158 21.51 -6.67 -8.88
CA VAL A 158 22.31 -5.89 -9.83
C VAL A 158 23.49 -5.25 -9.09
N PHE A 159 23.96 -5.90 -8.04
CA PHE A 159 25.09 -5.43 -7.25
C PHE A 159 26.38 -5.26 -8.05
N ASN A 160 26.48 -5.87 -9.22
CA ASN A 160 27.68 -5.83 -10.03
C ASN A 160 27.72 -4.68 -11.05
N THR A 161 26.64 -3.91 -11.23
CA THR A 161 26.58 -2.83 -12.23
C THR A 161 26.65 -1.43 -11.64
N ILE A 162 26.92 -1.34 -10.34
CA ILE A 162 27.01 -0.05 -9.62
C ILE A 162 28.36 0.65 -9.84
N LYS A 163 28.96 0.51 -10.98
CA LYS A 163 30.20 1.23 -11.27
C LYS A 163 29.90 2.53 -12.00
N ASN A 164 30.17 3.65 -11.32
CA ASN A 164 30.35 4.98 -11.92
C ASN A 164 29.14 5.64 -12.62
N GLU A 165 27.92 5.48 -12.10
CA GLU A 165 26.84 6.31 -12.62
C GLU A 165 26.79 7.68 -11.92
N PRO A 166 26.47 8.74 -12.68
CA PRO A 166 26.39 10.07 -12.14
C PRO A 166 25.26 10.18 -11.12
N PHE A 167 25.40 11.08 -10.17
CA PHE A 167 24.32 11.43 -9.26
C PHE A 167 23.14 11.99 -10.06
N TYR A 168 21.99 11.35 -9.95
CA TYR A 168 20.76 11.83 -10.53
C TYR A 168 20.08 12.81 -9.56
N ASN A 169 19.58 13.91 -10.10
CA ASN A 169 18.64 14.72 -9.35
C ASN A 169 17.28 14.01 -9.23
N ASN A 170 16.44 14.47 -8.30
CA ASN A 170 15.15 13.82 -8.02
C ASN A 170 14.26 13.66 -9.28
N ALA A 171 14.27 14.64 -10.19
CA ALA A 171 13.49 14.57 -11.43
C ALA A 171 13.99 13.49 -12.40
N GLN A 172 15.29 13.32 -12.52
CA GLN A 172 15.90 12.27 -13.33
C GLN A 172 15.66 10.88 -12.72
N LEU A 173 15.75 10.76 -11.42
CA LEU A 173 15.42 9.56 -10.65
C LEU A 173 13.97 9.13 -10.90
N MET A 174 13.04 10.08 -10.77
CA MET A 174 11.62 9.81 -10.98
C MET A 174 11.31 9.39 -12.42
N ARG A 175 11.95 10.02 -13.40
CA ARG A 175 11.81 9.64 -14.81
C ARG A 175 12.34 8.23 -15.07
N LYS A 176 13.44 7.81 -14.48
CA LYS A 176 13.97 6.43 -14.61
C LYS A 176 13.05 5.41 -13.97
N ILE A 177 12.52 5.71 -12.78
CA ILE A 177 11.56 4.86 -12.07
C ILE A 177 10.29 4.68 -12.90
N SER A 178 9.72 5.77 -13.42
CA SER A 178 8.51 5.73 -14.25
C SER A 178 8.68 4.93 -15.54
N LEU A 179 9.90 4.88 -16.09
CA LEU A 179 10.23 4.07 -17.27
C LEU A 179 10.52 2.60 -16.95
N GLY A 180 10.28 2.16 -15.70
CA GLY A 180 10.54 0.78 -15.26
C GLY A 180 12.04 0.44 -15.10
N LYS A 181 12.91 1.45 -15.13
CA LYS A 181 14.37 1.30 -14.93
C LYS A 181 14.74 1.51 -13.46
N SER A 182 13.88 1.07 -12.56
CA SER A 182 14.08 1.25 -11.11
C SER A 182 15.37 0.59 -10.59
N TYR A 183 15.81 -0.50 -11.24
CA TYR A 183 17.09 -1.16 -10.90
C TYR A 183 18.32 -0.27 -11.17
N ASP A 184 18.21 0.72 -12.07
CA ASP A 184 19.28 1.66 -12.36
C ASP A 184 19.37 2.78 -11.30
N VAL A 185 18.38 2.86 -10.42
CA VAL A 185 18.18 3.96 -9.50
C VAL A 185 18.41 3.56 -8.05
N ILE A 186 18.27 2.26 -7.73
CA ILE A 186 18.52 1.73 -6.39
C ILE A 186 20.02 1.48 -6.26
N ARG A 187 20.71 2.47 -5.70
CA ARG A 187 22.13 2.44 -5.40
C ARG A 187 22.42 3.04 -4.05
#